data_e4bdb3e716f62da21ea99e99dc9c94a9
#
_entry.id   e4bdb3e716f62da21ea99e99dc9c94a9
#
_cell.length_a   1.000
_cell.length_b   1.000
_cell.length_c   1.000
_cell.angle_alpha   90.00
_cell.angle_beta   90.00
_cell.angle_gamma   90.00
#
_symmetry.space_group_name_H-M   'P 1'
#
loop_
_entity.id
_entity.type
_entity.pdbx_description
1 polymer ?
#
loop_
_entity_poly.entity_id
_entity_poly.type
_entity_poly.pdbx_seq_one_letter_code
_entity_poly.pdbx_strand_id
1 'polypeptide(L)'
;MNRYCFTLRVRPDRLGEYKARHQAVWPEMLEALRGAGWSNYSLFLSDDGLLIGYVETPDLDSARAAMARTTVNGRWQQEMSQFFVDLGHGHADDNFALIPEVFHLEDQLARLRHRPGNTEEAFHV
;
A
#
# COMPACT_ATOMS: atom_id res chain seq x y z
N MET A 1 14.88 -0.91 1.66
CA MET A 1 13.42 -0.79 1.75
C MET A 1 12.77 -1.89 0.97
N ASN A 2 11.75 -2.45 1.50
CA ASN A 2 10.99 -3.47 0.80
C ASN A 2 9.74 -2.85 0.19
N ARG A 3 9.23 -3.49 -0.85
CA ARG A 3 8.05 -3.03 -1.58
C ARG A 3 6.90 -3.97 -1.28
N TYR A 4 5.73 -3.41 -1.01
CA TYR A 4 4.56 -4.22 -0.70
C TYR A 4 3.37 -3.73 -1.53
N CYS A 5 2.57 -4.69 -1.97
CA CYS A 5 1.33 -4.42 -2.68
C CYS A 5 0.18 -5.10 -1.97
N PHE A 6 -0.95 -4.41 -1.84
CA PHE A 6 -2.10 -5.01 -1.19
C PHE A 6 -3.38 -4.54 -1.86
N THR A 7 -4.47 -5.27 -1.61
CA THR A 7 -5.76 -4.91 -2.17
C THR A 7 -6.84 -4.87 -1.11
N LEU A 8 -7.85 -4.05 -1.40
CA LEU A 8 -9.08 -3.94 -0.63
C LEU A 8 -10.21 -3.72 -1.62
N ARG A 9 -11.44 -3.74 -1.15
CA ARG A 9 -12.59 -3.45 -1.99
C ARG A 9 -13.36 -2.27 -1.43
N VAL A 10 -13.51 -1.23 -2.27
CA VAL A 10 -14.32 -0.08 -1.95
C VAL A 10 -15.72 -0.31 -2.53
N ARG A 11 -16.74 0.10 -1.83
CA ARG A 11 -18.11 -0.05 -2.29
C ARG A 11 -18.30 0.71 -3.60
N PRO A 12 -18.77 0.04 -4.67
CA PRO A 12 -18.87 0.71 -5.98
C PRO A 12 -19.78 1.93 -5.99
N ASP A 13 -20.76 1.99 -5.09
CA ASP A 13 -21.66 3.12 -5.00
C ASP A 13 -21.07 4.30 -4.23
N ARG A 14 -19.86 4.16 -3.70
CA ARG A 14 -19.22 5.19 -2.88
C ARG A 14 -17.85 5.62 -3.42
N LEU A 15 -17.53 5.30 -4.67
CA LEU A 15 -16.19 5.59 -5.22
C LEU A 15 -15.87 7.08 -5.24
N GLY A 16 -16.84 7.89 -5.63
CA GLY A 16 -16.62 9.34 -5.71
C GLY A 16 -16.31 9.95 -4.36
N GLU A 17 -17.00 9.52 -3.33
CA GLU A 17 -16.76 10.03 -1.97
C GLU A 17 -15.40 9.56 -1.45
N TYR A 18 -15.04 8.32 -1.73
CA TYR A 18 -13.74 7.80 -1.32
C TYR A 18 -12.61 8.60 -1.96
N LYS A 19 -12.73 8.88 -3.26
CA LYS A 19 -11.72 9.68 -3.96
C LYS A 19 -11.63 11.08 -3.38
N ALA A 20 -12.77 11.69 -3.09
CA ALA A 20 -12.78 13.05 -2.56
C ALA A 20 -12.09 13.13 -1.20
N ARG A 21 -12.31 12.12 -0.33
CA ARG A 21 -11.65 12.09 0.98
C ARG A 21 -10.14 11.97 0.84
N HIS A 22 -9.67 11.27 -0.18
CA HIS A 22 -8.24 11.05 -0.38
C HIS A 22 -7.53 12.17 -1.13
N GLN A 23 -8.27 13.15 -1.64
CA GLN A 23 -7.65 14.32 -2.24
C GLN A 23 -7.18 15.31 -1.16
N ALA A 24 -7.67 15.15 0.06
CA ALA A 24 -7.32 16.04 1.15
C ALA A 24 -7.23 15.25 2.46
N VAL A 25 -6.31 14.31 2.49
CA VAL A 25 -6.07 13.53 3.70
C VAL A 25 -5.60 14.46 4.80
N TRP A 26 -6.07 14.23 6.02
CA TRP A 26 -5.74 15.08 7.16
C TRP A 26 -4.22 15.21 7.32
N PRO A 27 -3.70 16.42 7.54
CA PRO A 27 -2.25 16.60 7.71
C PRO A 27 -1.66 15.76 8.83
N GLU A 28 -2.38 15.58 9.94
CA GLU A 28 -1.93 14.73 11.03
C GLU A 28 -1.76 13.28 10.59
N MET A 29 -2.64 12.81 9.71
CA MET A 29 -2.57 11.44 9.21
C MET A 29 -1.36 11.28 8.28
N LEU A 30 -1.09 12.26 7.43
CA LEU A 30 0.08 12.24 6.56
C LEU A 30 1.37 12.19 7.36
N GLU A 31 1.45 13.00 8.43
CA GLU A 31 2.63 13.01 9.28
C GLU A 31 2.77 11.68 10.05
N ALA A 32 1.66 11.11 10.49
CA ALA A 32 1.69 9.84 11.19
C ALA A 32 2.21 8.72 10.28
N LEU A 33 1.78 8.70 9.03
CA LEU A 33 2.24 7.71 8.06
C LEU A 33 3.75 7.83 7.87
N ARG A 34 4.24 9.05 7.66
CA ARG A 34 5.66 9.27 7.47
C ARG A 34 6.44 8.83 8.71
N GLY A 35 5.98 9.22 9.88
CA GLY A 35 6.63 8.87 11.14
C GLY A 35 6.63 7.38 11.43
N ALA A 36 5.65 6.66 10.91
CA ALA A 36 5.56 5.21 11.10
C ALA A 36 6.36 4.41 10.07
N GLY A 37 7.05 5.10 9.15
CA GLY A 37 7.92 4.43 8.19
C GLY A 37 7.27 4.12 6.85
N TRP A 38 6.11 4.69 6.56
CA TRP A 38 5.46 4.53 5.26
C TRP A 38 6.10 5.52 4.29
N SER A 39 6.56 5.00 3.16
CA SER A 39 7.27 5.79 2.18
C SER A 39 6.76 5.42 0.80
N ASN A 40 6.72 6.40 -0.09
CA ASN A 40 6.29 6.20 -1.46
C ASN A 40 4.97 5.41 -1.55
N TYR A 41 4.02 5.80 -0.72
CA TYR A 41 2.77 5.09 -0.56
C TYR A 41 1.73 5.65 -1.53
N SER A 42 1.20 4.80 -2.38
CA SER A 42 0.20 5.17 -3.38
C SER A 42 -0.99 4.23 -3.34
N LEU A 43 -2.16 4.77 -3.64
CA LEU A 43 -3.38 3.98 -3.76
C LEU A 43 -3.93 4.18 -5.17
N PHE A 44 -4.40 3.09 -5.77
CA PHE A 44 -5.00 3.09 -7.11
C PHE A 44 -6.38 2.46 -7.00
N LEU A 45 -7.37 3.11 -7.55
CA LEU A 45 -8.77 2.65 -7.43
C LEU A 45 -9.37 2.43 -8.81
N SER A 46 -9.82 1.21 -9.09
CA SER A 46 -10.46 0.91 -10.37
C SER A 46 -11.95 1.24 -10.30
N ASP A 47 -12.57 1.30 -11.47
CA ASP A 47 -13.99 1.68 -11.56
C ASP A 47 -14.94 0.67 -10.93
N ASP A 48 -14.48 -0.55 -10.71
CA ASP A 48 -15.32 -1.58 -10.08
C ASP A 48 -15.08 -1.69 -8.57
N GLY A 49 -14.26 -0.79 -8.01
CA GLY A 49 -14.03 -0.76 -6.57
C GLY A 49 -12.79 -1.49 -6.09
N LEU A 50 -12.00 -2.06 -6.99
CA LEU A 50 -10.75 -2.68 -6.56
C LEU A 50 -9.75 -1.60 -6.19
N LEU A 51 -9.28 -1.61 -4.96
CA LEU A 51 -8.27 -0.68 -4.47
C LEU A 51 -6.94 -1.41 -4.38
N ILE A 52 -5.93 -0.85 -5.00
CA ILE A 52 -4.57 -1.42 -4.97
C ILE A 52 -3.68 -0.43 -4.25
N GLY A 53 -2.97 -0.90 -3.24
CA GLY A 53 -2.01 -0.07 -2.50
C GLY A 53 -0.60 -0.51 -2.76
N TYR A 54 0.31 0.44 -2.84
CA TYR A 54 1.73 0.19 -2.97
C TYR A 54 2.48 1.02 -1.94
N VAL A 55 3.40 0.40 -1.23
CA VAL A 55 4.16 1.11 -0.20
C VAL A 55 5.58 0.56 -0.11
N GLU A 56 6.52 1.43 0.22
CA GLU A 56 7.89 1.05 0.50
C GLU A 56 8.16 1.31 1.97
N THR A 57 8.66 0.29 2.65
CA THR A 57 8.98 0.39 4.06
C THR A 57 9.96 -0.73 4.41
N PRO A 58 10.80 -0.56 5.44
CA PRO A 58 11.71 -1.64 5.82
C PRO A 58 10.96 -2.90 6.28
N ASP A 59 9.83 -2.73 6.98
CA ASP A 59 9.07 -3.86 7.47
C ASP A 59 7.61 -3.44 7.62
N LEU A 60 6.74 -4.03 6.82
CA LEU A 60 5.34 -3.64 6.79
C LEU A 60 4.64 -3.91 8.13
N ASP A 61 4.93 -5.04 8.77
CA ASP A 61 4.29 -5.36 10.04
C ASP A 61 4.62 -4.31 11.10
N SER A 62 5.87 -3.86 11.15
CA SER A 62 6.29 -2.81 12.07
C SER A 62 5.62 -1.48 11.74
N ALA A 63 5.53 -1.16 10.45
CA ALA A 63 4.90 0.09 10.00
C ALA A 63 3.41 0.09 10.35
N ARG A 64 2.75 -1.04 10.17
CA ARG A 64 1.33 -1.17 10.52
C ARG A 64 1.14 -1.08 12.04
N ALA A 65 2.00 -1.73 12.80
CA ALA A 65 1.91 -1.68 14.26
C ALA A 65 2.11 -0.25 14.77
N ALA A 66 3.04 0.49 14.16
CA ALA A 66 3.26 1.89 14.54
C ALA A 66 2.02 2.74 14.26
N MET A 67 1.37 2.53 13.12
CA MET A 67 0.14 3.26 12.80
C MET A 67 -1.00 2.91 13.76
N ALA A 68 -1.11 1.63 14.14
CA ALA A 68 -2.17 1.19 15.03
C ALA A 68 -2.10 1.86 16.41
N ARG A 69 -0.92 2.36 16.78
CA ARG A 69 -0.76 3.05 18.05
C ARG A 69 -1.13 4.54 18.01
N THR A 70 -1.45 5.08 16.83
CA THR A 70 -1.76 6.50 16.71
C THR A 70 -3.26 6.73 16.82
N THR A 71 -3.63 7.79 17.51
CA THR A 71 -5.03 8.17 17.64
C THR A 71 -5.61 8.62 16.31
N VAL A 72 -4.81 9.35 15.51
CA VAL A 72 -5.29 9.87 14.24
C VAL A 72 -5.63 8.74 13.27
N ASN A 73 -4.86 7.65 13.28
CA ASN A 73 -5.16 6.52 12.42
C ASN A 73 -6.49 5.86 12.81
N GLY A 74 -6.73 5.74 14.12
CA GLY A 74 -8.01 5.18 14.59
C GLY A 74 -9.19 5.98 14.09
N ARG A 75 -9.11 7.31 14.16
CA ARG A 75 -10.17 8.19 13.67
C ARG A 75 -10.32 8.10 12.15
N TRP A 76 -9.20 8.06 11.43
CA TRP A 76 -9.23 7.95 9.97
C TRP A 76 -9.83 6.62 9.52
N GLN A 77 -9.42 5.51 10.14
CA GLN A 77 -9.93 4.19 9.79
C GLN A 77 -11.43 4.08 10.08
N GLN A 78 -11.89 4.68 11.17
CA GLN A 78 -13.30 4.68 11.48
C GLN A 78 -14.09 5.46 10.43
N GLU A 79 -13.56 6.60 9.99
CA GLU A 79 -14.19 7.39 8.95
C GLU A 79 -14.22 6.64 7.62
N MET A 80 -13.15 5.95 7.29
CA MET A 80 -13.04 5.23 6.01
C MET A 80 -13.83 3.92 6.00
N SER A 81 -14.13 3.34 7.16
CA SER A 81 -14.77 2.03 7.22
C SER A 81 -16.11 1.98 6.46
N GLN A 82 -16.78 3.10 6.35
CA GLN A 82 -18.07 3.17 5.64
C GLN A 82 -17.95 2.90 4.15
N PHE A 83 -16.75 3.02 3.60
CA PHE A 83 -16.55 2.88 2.16
C PHE A 83 -16.14 1.48 1.73
N PHE A 84 -15.79 0.62 2.66
CA PHE A 84 -15.24 -0.70 2.30
C PHE A 84 -16.30 -1.80 2.34
N VAL A 85 -16.07 -2.82 1.49
CA VAL A 85 -16.92 -4.01 1.42
C VAL A 85 -16.30 -5.08 2.30
N ASP A 86 -17.16 -5.76 3.06
CA ASP A 86 -16.76 -6.98 3.82
C ASP A 86 -15.50 -6.83 4.65
N LEU A 87 -15.43 -5.81 5.48
CA LEU A 87 -14.30 -5.69 6.37
C LEU A 87 -14.25 -6.78 7.44
N GLY A 88 -15.38 -7.39 7.76
CA GLY A 88 -15.43 -8.41 8.79
C GLY A 88 -15.25 -7.80 10.16
N HIS A 89 -14.00 -7.70 10.62
CA HIS A 89 -13.68 -7.14 11.91
C HIS A 89 -12.58 -6.11 11.77
N GLY A 90 -12.58 -5.09 12.61
CA GLY A 90 -11.52 -4.11 12.65
C GLY A 90 -11.60 -3.11 11.52
N HIS A 91 -10.46 -2.55 11.18
CA HIS A 91 -10.36 -1.48 10.19
C HIS A 91 -9.76 -1.99 8.89
N ALA A 92 -9.77 -1.13 7.86
CA ALA A 92 -9.24 -1.50 6.56
C ALA A 92 -7.80 -1.95 6.61
N ASP A 93 -6.97 -1.29 7.43
CA ASP A 93 -5.56 -1.65 7.53
C ASP A 93 -5.32 -3.01 8.20
N ASP A 94 -6.36 -3.61 8.78
CA ASP A 94 -6.29 -4.96 9.35
C ASP A 94 -6.83 -6.02 8.39
N ASN A 95 -7.44 -5.61 7.29
CA ASN A 95 -8.20 -6.52 6.42
C ASN A 95 -7.72 -6.55 4.98
N PHE A 96 -6.58 -5.97 4.68
CA PHE A 96 -6.11 -5.97 3.30
C PHE A 96 -5.40 -7.28 2.96
N ALA A 97 -5.44 -7.62 1.68
CA ALA A 97 -4.80 -8.83 1.17
C ALA A 97 -3.47 -8.49 0.51
N LEU A 98 -2.38 -9.10 0.97
CA LEU A 98 -1.07 -8.88 0.38
C LEU A 98 -0.94 -9.64 -0.92
N ILE A 99 -0.29 -9.02 -1.90
CA ILE A 99 0.01 -9.64 -3.19
C ILE A 99 1.52 -9.74 -3.32
N PRO A 100 2.06 -10.95 -3.50
CA PRO A 100 3.52 -11.13 -3.58
C PRO A 100 4.10 -10.49 -4.84
N GLU A 101 5.27 -9.89 -4.70
CA GLU A 101 6.00 -9.36 -5.84
C GLU A 101 6.67 -10.52 -6.57
N VAL A 102 6.52 -10.58 -7.90
CA VAL A 102 7.10 -11.67 -8.69
C VAL A 102 8.27 -11.21 -9.55
N PHE A 103 8.47 -9.90 -9.70
CA PHE A 103 9.53 -9.38 -10.54
C PHE A 103 9.87 -7.95 -10.13
N HIS A 104 11.15 -7.65 -10.05
CA HIS A 104 11.62 -6.27 -9.89
C HIS A 104 12.88 -6.09 -10.72
N LEU A 105 12.83 -5.17 -11.66
CA LEU A 105 13.87 -4.97 -12.65
C LEU A 105 15.23 -4.68 -12.03
N GLU A 106 15.29 -3.74 -11.11
CA GLU A 106 16.57 -3.31 -10.52
C GLU A 106 17.26 -4.43 -9.76
N ASP A 107 16.51 -5.31 -9.12
CA ASP A 107 17.09 -6.44 -8.42
C ASP A 107 17.80 -7.37 -9.39
N GLN A 108 17.18 -7.61 -10.53
CA GLN A 108 17.78 -8.49 -11.54
C GLN A 108 18.96 -7.83 -12.25
N LEU A 109 18.85 -6.54 -12.52
CA LEU A 109 19.96 -5.81 -13.10
C LEU A 109 21.17 -5.79 -12.15
N ALA A 110 20.92 -5.64 -10.86
CA ALA A 110 22.00 -5.67 -9.88
C ALA A 110 22.70 -7.01 -9.85
N ARG A 111 21.95 -8.11 -9.95
CA ARG A 111 22.54 -9.45 -9.99
C ARG A 111 23.39 -9.65 -11.24
N LEU A 112 22.95 -9.11 -12.37
CA LEU A 112 23.73 -9.19 -13.60
C LEU A 112 25.06 -8.48 -13.46
N ARG A 113 25.05 -7.30 -12.85
CA ARG A 113 26.28 -6.53 -12.69
C ARG A 113 27.30 -7.22 -11.80
N HIS A 114 26.84 -8.07 -10.90
CA HIS A 114 27.72 -8.76 -9.98
C HIS A 114 28.04 -10.19 -10.39
N ARG A 115 27.69 -10.61 -11.61
CA ARG A 115 28.00 -11.95 -12.09
C ARG A 115 29.22 -11.90 -13.00
N PRO A 116 30.36 -12.46 -12.56
CA PRO A 116 31.54 -12.46 -13.39
C PRO A 116 31.28 -13.22 -14.68
N GLY A 117 31.77 -12.69 -15.78
CA GLY A 117 31.65 -13.36 -17.06
C GLY A 117 30.26 -13.34 -17.65
N ASN A 118 29.34 -12.63 -17.03
CA ASN A 118 28.00 -12.52 -17.58
C ASN A 118 28.04 -11.74 -18.87
N THR A 119 27.57 -12.31 -19.93
CA THR A 119 27.53 -11.61 -21.16
C THR A 119 26.12 -11.24 -21.42
N GLU A 120 25.86 -10.86 -22.52
CA GLU A 120 24.72 -10.42 -22.90
C GLU A 120 23.67 -11.31 -23.02
N GLU A 121 23.38 -12.10 -22.20
CA GLU A 121 22.21 -12.87 -22.27
C GLU A 121 21.12 -12.10 -22.80
N ALA A 122 20.51 -12.50 -23.76
CA ALA A 122 19.41 -11.80 -24.35
C ALA A 122 18.28 -11.71 -23.36
N PHE A 123 17.71 -10.56 -23.28
CA PHE A 123 16.61 -10.39 -22.40
C PHE A 123 15.34 -10.71 -23.13
N HIS A 124 14.60 -11.65 -22.61
CA HIS A 124 13.32 -12.00 -23.17
C HIS A 124 12.26 -11.56 -22.18
N VAL A 125 11.41 -10.77 -22.60
CA VAL A 125 10.36 -10.25 -21.74
C VAL A 125 9.03 -10.91 -22.08
#